data_1d2b97eae05074b4d84cba2d0e83899b
#
_entry.id   1d2b97eae05074b4d84cba2d0e83899b
#
_cell.length_a   1.000
_cell.length_b   1.000
_cell.length_c   1.000
_cell.angle_alpha   90.00
_cell.angle_beta   90.00
_cell.angle_gamma   90.00
#
_symmetry.space_group_name_H-M   'P 1'
#
loop_
_entity.id
_entity.type
_entity.pdbx_description
1 polymer ?
#
loop_
_entity_poly.entity_id
_entity_poly.type
_entity_poly.pdbx_seq_one_letter_code
_entity_poly.pdbx_strand_id
1 'polypeptide(L)'
;MKKMNRVVITGYGVVSPIGNDKETFLTNLKQGKHGIGPIQQFDASETGITMAAEVKDFPLEKYFVKKDTKRMERYSLYAIYAALEALEMSGINTEEEDMERVGVMIGSGIGGLGTIQDQVLRMDAKGPGRVSPMFVPLAIVNMAAGNVALRIGAKGICTSTVTACASGTHSIGEAFRNIKHGYSDVMIAGGAESCINKIGISGFAALTALSDSTDASRASIPFDKDRNGFVMGEGAGVLVLESLEHAQKRGATILGEIVGYGATCDAYHMTAPDPEGEGAARAITQAVQEAQIDPAEVNYVNAHGTSTQANDKAESKAIAHALTDNAYVSSTKSLTGHLLGGAGGVEAVATLLAIQEQFIPPTANINEVDPEIKANVVVNEAKETPVNYAVSNSLGFGGHNAVICLKRWEA
;
A
#
# COMPACT_ATOMS: atom_id res chain seq x y z
N MET A 1 19.23 -14.77 -25.28
CA MET A 1 18.61 -14.40 -23.98
C MET A 1 17.12 -14.73 -24.07
N LYS A 2 16.52 -15.34 -23.03
CA LYS A 2 15.07 -15.60 -22.99
C LYS A 2 14.37 -14.21 -23.01
N LYS A 3 13.37 -14.05 -23.89
CA LYS A 3 12.59 -12.82 -23.98
C LYS A 3 11.90 -12.60 -22.63
N MET A 4 12.06 -11.44 -22.02
CA MET A 4 11.35 -11.09 -20.78
C MET A 4 9.89 -10.81 -21.08
N ASN A 5 8.99 -11.23 -20.18
CA ASN A 5 7.56 -10.98 -20.32
C ASN A 5 7.25 -9.51 -19.98
N ARG A 6 6.30 -8.93 -20.69
CA ARG A 6 5.60 -7.72 -20.23
C ARG A 6 4.60 -8.12 -19.14
N VAL A 7 4.37 -7.25 -18.17
CA VAL A 7 3.52 -7.54 -17.01
C VAL A 7 2.39 -6.54 -16.95
N VAL A 8 1.17 -7.05 -17.10
CA VAL A 8 -0.04 -6.24 -17.15
C VAL A 8 -0.89 -6.42 -15.89
N ILE A 9 -1.71 -5.44 -15.59
CA ILE A 9 -2.68 -5.46 -14.50
C ILE A 9 -4.05 -5.73 -15.12
N THR A 10 -4.75 -6.75 -14.65
CA THR A 10 -6.07 -7.14 -15.14
C THR A 10 -7.17 -7.02 -14.09
N GLY A 11 -6.80 -6.84 -12.83
CA GLY A 11 -7.76 -6.63 -11.76
C GLY A 11 -7.11 -5.96 -10.54
N TYR A 12 -7.93 -5.33 -9.73
CA TYR A 12 -7.55 -4.79 -8.44
C TYR A 12 -8.71 -4.83 -7.45
N GLY A 13 -8.38 -4.85 -6.16
CA GLY A 13 -9.32 -4.72 -5.07
C GLY A 13 -8.74 -3.86 -3.97
N VAL A 14 -9.59 -3.19 -3.22
CA VAL A 14 -9.20 -2.25 -2.19
C VAL A 14 -10.14 -2.29 -0.98
N VAL A 15 -9.54 -2.29 0.19
CA VAL A 15 -10.21 -2.05 1.48
C VAL A 15 -9.46 -0.91 2.15
N SER A 16 -10.13 0.19 2.43
CA SER A 16 -9.47 1.39 2.95
C SER A 16 -10.42 2.28 3.76
N PRO A 17 -9.89 3.24 4.52
CA PRO A 17 -10.70 4.20 5.26
C PRO A 17 -11.61 5.09 4.39
N ILE A 18 -11.33 5.18 3.09
CA ILE A 18 -12.11 6.00 2.14
C ILE A 18 -12.98 5.18 1.18
N GLY A 19 -13.04 3.85 1.34
CA GLY A 19 -13.90 2.97 0.56
C GLY A 19 -13.41 1.54 0.53
N ASN A 20 -14.36 0.61 0.48
CA ASN A 20 -14.13 -0.84 0.45
C ASN A 20 -14.55 -1.45 -0.90
N ASP A 21 -14.74 -0.63 -1.90
CA ASP A 21 -15.02 -0.99 -3.28
C ASP A 21 -14.48 0.09 -4.23
N LYS A 22 -14.38 -0.28 -5.52
CA LYS A 22 -13.84 0.58 -6.57
C LYS A 22 -14.52 1.95 -6.66
N GLU A 23 -15.85 1.97 -6.66
CA GLU A 23 -16.63 3.18 -6.96
C GLU A 23 -16.53 4.19 -5.81
N THR A 24 -16.69 3.70 -4.58
CA THR A 24 -16.58 4.50 -3.37
C THR A 24 -15.16 5.04 -3.21
N PHE A 25 -14.15 4.18 -3.40
CA PHE A 25 -12.74 4.56 -3.31
C PHE A 25 -12.39 5.63 -4.34
N LEU A 26 -12.72 5.42 -5.61
CA LEU A 26 -12.46 6.39 -6.69
C LEU A 26 -13.15 7.72 -6.46
N THR A 27 -14.42 7.69 -6.05
CA THR A 27 -15.21 8.90 -5.79
C THR A 27 -14.58 9.73 -4.67
N ASN A 28 -14.24 9.10 -3.55
CA ASN A 28 -13.65 9.78 -2.41
C ASN A 28 -12.20 10.23 -2.71
N LEU A 29 -11.45 9.47 -3.53
CA LEU A 29 -10.12 9.86 -3.99
C LEU A 29 -10.17 11.13 -4.85
N LYS A 30 -11.10 11.23 -5.82
CA LYS A 30 -11.31 12.42 -6.67
C LYS A 30 -11.80 13.63 -5.86
N GLN A 31 -12.65 13.40 -4.86
CA GLN A 31 -13.19 14.47 -4.01
C GLN A 31 -12.24 14.96 -2.92
N GLY A 32 -11.08 14.30 -2.73
CA GLY A 32 -10.18 14.62 -1.63
C GLY A 32 -10.79 14.34 -0.24
N LYS A 33 -11.72 13.39 -0.14
CA LYS A 33 -12.42 13.07 1.10
C LYS A 33 -11.60 12.14 1.97
N HIS A 34 -11.22 12.59 3.16
CA HIS A 34 -10.43 11.77 4.09
C HIS A 34 -11.29 10.82 4.94
N GLY A 35 -10.68 9.67 5.32
CA GLY A 35 -11.28 8.69 6.23
C GLY A 35 -10.85 8.82 7.69
N ILE A 36 -10.05 9.83 8.01
CA ILE A 36 -9.50 10.08 9.35
C ILE A 36 -10.60 10.53 10.31
N GLY A 37 -10.57 10.01 11.52
CA GLY A 37 -11.49 10.36 12.60
C GLY A 37 -11.02 9.86 13.95
N PRO A 38 -11.79 10.12 15.01
CA PRO A 38 -11.48 9.60 16.35
C PRO A 38 -11.42 8.07 16.34
N ILE A 39 -10.44 7.52 17.08
CA ILE A 39 -10.29 6.06 17.24
C ILE A 39 -11.54 5.48 17.89
N GLN A 40 -12.10 4.44 17.26
CA GLN A 40 -13.31 3.74 17.73
C GLN A 40 -13.01 2.30 18.20
N GLN A 41 -11.90 1.71 17.76
CA GLN A 41 -11.59 0.29 18.01
C GLN A 41 -11.20 -0.01 19.45
N PHE A 42 -10.73 0.98 20.20
CA PHE A 42 -10.38 0.87 21.61
C PHE A 42 -10.40 2.24 22.30
N ASP A 43 -10.39 2.27 23.63
CA ASP A 43 -10.24 3.51 24.40
C ASP A 43 -8.81 4.06 24.29
N ALA A 44 -8.66 5.12 23.48
CA ALA A 44 -7.38 5.75 23.19
C ALA A 44 -7.00 6.88 24.17
N SER A 45 -7.83 7.18 25.19
CA SER A 45 -7.67 8.34 26.09
C SER A 45 -6.31 8.42 26.78
N GLU A 46 -5.70 7.26 27.07
CA GLU A 46 -4.40 7.18 27.74
C GLU A 46 -3.19 7.24 26.78
N THR A 47 -3.41 7.18 25.47
CA THR A 47 -2.31 7.07 24.50
C THR A 47 -1.73 8.41 24.07
N GLY A 48 -2.45 9.51 24.32
CA GLY A 48 -2.13 10.85 23.80
C GLY A 48 -2.43 11.02 22.30
N ILE A 49 -2.80 9.95 21.59
CA ILE A 49 -3.16 9.94 20.17
C ILE A 49 -4.64 9.57 20.05
N THR A 50 -5.43 10.43 19.44
CA THR A 50 -6.89 10.28 19.39
C THR A 50 -7.43 10.01 17.99
N MET A 51 -6.63 10.21 16.93
CA MET A 51 -7.04 10.09 15.55
C MET A 51 -6.41 8.88 14.88
N ALA A 52 -7.21 8.18 14.06
CA ALA A 52 -6.77 7.13 13.15
C ALA A 52 -7.63 7.11 11.89
N ALA A 53 -7.19 6.39 10.87
CA ALA A 53 -7.95 6.13 9.67
C ALA A 53 -8.40 4.66 9.66
N GLU A 54 -9.55 4.40 10.29
CA GLU A 54 -10.13 3.07 10.43
C GLU A 54 -10.97 2.70 9.20
N VAL A 55 -10.96 1.43 8.85
CA VAL A 55 -11.89 0.86 7.85
C VAL A 55 -13.31 0.84 8.44
N LYS A 56 -14.24 1.49 7.75
CA LYS A 56 -15.65 1.60 8.12
C LYS A 56 -16.50 0.69 7.24
N ASP A 57 -17.62 0.20 7.78
CA ASP A 57 -18.63 -0.54 7.03
C ASP A 57 -18.07 -1.69 6.17
N PHE A 58 -17.08 -2.42 6.73
CA PHE A 58 -16.42 -3.52 6.02
C PHE A 58 -17.43 -4.64 5.73
N PRO A 59 -17.73 -4.94 4.44
CA PRO A 59 -18.83 -5.84 4.06
C PRO A 59 -18.40 -7.32 4.16
N LEU A 60 -18.16 -7.80 5.38
CA LEU A 60 -17.68 -9.16 5.68
C LEU A 60 -18.51 -10.26 5.03
N GLU A 61 -19.83 -10.09 5.01
CA GLU A 61 -20.78 -11.12 4.55
C GLU A 61 -20.65 -11.42 3.05
N LYS A 62 -20.03 -10.54 2.27
CA LYS A 62 -19.81 -10.77 0.82
C LYS A 62 -18.99 -12.04 0.57
N TYR A 63 -17.94 -12.26 1.36
CA TYR A 63 -16.99 -13.35 1.13
C TYR A 63 -16.76 -14.29 2.32
N PHE A 64 -17.24 -13.93 3.51
CA PHE A 64 -16.93 -14.65 4.75
C PHE A 64 -18.19 -15.10 5.48
N VAL A 65 -18.10 -16.26 6.09
CA VAL A 65 -19.05 -16.71 7.12
C VAL A 65 -18.46 -16.42 8.51
N LYS A 66 -19.32 -16.28 9.52
CA LYS A 66 -18.91 -15.96 10.91
C LYS A 66 -17.82 -16.88 11.48
N LYS A 67 -17.68 -18.11 10.98
CA LYS A 67 -16.64 -19.05 11.40
C LYS A 67 -15.26 -18.62 10.91
N ASP A 68 -15.16 -18.04 9.73
CA ASP A 68 -13.89 -17.62 9.12
C ASP A 68 -13.27 -16.48 9.91
N THR A 69 -14.07 -15.49 10.33
CA THR A 69 -13.60 -14.31 11.08
C THR A 69 -12.96 -14.64 12.44
N LYS A 70 -13.27 -15.82 13.00
CA LYS A 70 -12.65 -16.28 14.25
C LYS A 70 -11.30 -16.97 14.07
N ARG A 71 -10.91 -17.25 12.83
CA ARG A 71 -9.70 -18.00 12.46
C ARG A 71 -8.70 -17.19 11.67
N MET A 72 -8.99 -15.92 11.43
CA MET A 72 -8.16 -15.01 10.67
C MET A 72 -8.04 -13.68 11.41
N GLU A 73 -6.84 -13.12 11.39
CA GLU A 73 -6.63 -11.76 11.87
C GLU A 73 -7.17 -10.75 10.85
N ARG A 74 -7.47 -9.54 11.30
CA ARG A 74 -8.18 -8.52 10.52
C ARG A 74 -7.44 -8.15 9.23
N TYR A 75 -6.10 -8.02 9.28
CA TYR A 75 -5.29 -7.75 8.07
C TYR A 75 -5.42 -8.85 7.02
N SER A 76 -5.53 -10.13 7.45
CA SER A 76 -5.76 -11.24 6.54
C SER A 76 -7.15 -11.21 5.91
N LEU A 77 -8.18 -10.79 6.66
CA LEU A 77 -9.54 -10.60 6.12
C LEU A 77 -9.56 -9.51 5.05
N TYR A 78 -8.88 -8.39 5.29
CA TYR A 78 -8.74 -7.31 4.30
C TYR A 78 -8.02 -7.78 3.04
N ALA A 79 -6.92 -8.52 3.20
CA ALA A 79 -6.15 -9.07 2.08
C ALA A 79 -6.99 -10.03 1.21
N ILE A 80 -7.74 -10.95 1.83
CA ILE A 80 -8.59 -11.90 1.11
C ILE A 80 -9.71 -11.15 0.39
N TYR A 81 -10.36 -10.20 1.06
CA TYR A 81 -11.43 -9.41 0.46
C TYR A 81 -10.95 -8.69 -0.79
N ALA A 82 -9.86 -7.92 -0.67
CA ALA A 82 -9.27 -7.21 -1.79
C ALA A 82 -8.79 -8.15 -2.92
N ALA A 83 -8.21 -9.32 -2.57
CA ALA A 83 -7.78 -10.31 -3.55
C ALA A 83 -8.95 -10.92 -4.33
N LEU A 84 -10.07 -11.21 -3.66
CA LEU A 84 -11.26 -11.76 -4.32
C LEU A 84 -11.93 -10.73 -5.24
N GLU A 85 -12.01 -9.46 -4.84
CA GLU A 85 -12.48 -8.39 -5.72
C GLU A 85 -11.57 -8.20 -6.94
N ALA A 86 -10.25 -8.27 -6.74
CA ALA A 86 -9.28 -8.19 -7.82
C ALA A 86 -9.45 -9.36 -8.82
N LEU A 87 -9.68 -10.57 -8.32
CA LEU A 87 -9.93 -11.75 -9.15
C LEU A 87 -11.26 -11.66 -9.90
N GLU A 88 -12.35 -11.26 -9.23
CA GLU A 88 -13.64 -11.04 -9.89
C GLU A 88 -13.51 -10.04 -11.04
N MET A 89 -12.80 -8.92 -10.82
CA MET A 89 -12.55 -7.90 -11.85
C MET A 89 -11.71 -8.45 -13.00
N SER A 90 -10.69 -9.25 -12.69
CA SER A 90 -9.79 -9.83 -13.72
C SER A 90 -10.49 -10.82 -14.63
N GLY A 91 -11.58 -11.43 -14.18
CA GLY A 91 -12.28 -12.50 -14.88
C GLY A 91 -11.52 -13.82 -14.97
N ILE A 92 -10.49 -14.01 -14.12
CA ILE A 92 -9.76 -15.29 -14.04
C ILE A 92 -10.69 -16.36 -13.47
N ASN A 93 -10.84 -17.47 -14.19
CA ASN A 93 -11.51 -18.67 -13.69
C ASN A 93 -10.47 -19.62 -13.07
N THR A 94 -10.40 -19.67 -11.75
CA THR A 94 -9.42 -20.49 -11.03
C THR A 94 -9.60 -22.01 -11.23
N GLU A 95 -10.75 -22.47 -11.76
CA GLU A 95 -10.99 -23.88 -12.07
C GLU A 95 -10.38 -24.28 -13.42
N GLU A 96 -10.09 -23.31 -14.30
CA GLU A 96 -9.54 -23.53 -15.63
C GLU A 96 -8.04 -23.18 -15.73
N GLU A 97 -7.52 -22.48 -14.70
CA GLU A 97 -6.13 -22.03 -14.67
C GLU A 97 -5.15 -23.12 -14.20
N ASP A 98 -3.93 -23.04 -14.70
CA ASP A 98 -2.81 -23.78 -14.10
C ASP A 98 -2.39 -23.14 -12.77
N MET A 99 -2.99 -23.59 -11.68
CA MET A 99 -2.77 -23.04 -10.34
C MET A 99 -1.33 -23.20 -9.84
N GLU A 100 -0.47 -24.05 -10.45
CA GLU A 100 0.96 -24.12 -10.16
C GLU A 100 1.73 -22.91 -10.74
N ARG A 101 1.10 -22.20 -11.69
CA ARG A 101 1.61 -20.97 -12.29
C ARG A 101 0.99 -19.70 -11.70
N VAL A 102 0.06 -19.84 -10.73
CA VAL A 102 -0.58 -18.74 -10.01
C VAL A 102 0.09 -18.58 -8.65
N GLY A 103 0.74 -17.45 -8.41
CA GLY A 103 1.40 -17.13 -7.13
C GLY A 103 0.68 -16.05 -6.33
N VAL A 104 1.05 -15.94 -5.06
CA VAL A 104 0.54 -14.92 -4.12
C VAL A 104 1.71 -14.25 -3.41
N MET A 105 1.73 -12.91 -3.43
CA MET A 105 2.76 -12.13 -2.76
C MET A 105 2.14 -10.90 -2.09
N ILE A 106 1.82 -11.00 -0.79
CA ILE A 106 1.16 -9.94 -0.02
C ILE A 106 2.02 -9.56 1.17
N GLY A 107 2.47 -8.31 1.19
CA GLY A 107 3.29 -7.73 2.24
C GLY A 107 2.44 -7.26 3.43
N SER A 108 3.04 -7.33 4.60
CA SER A 108 2.56 -6.71 5.84
C SER A 108 3.77 -6.31 6.68
N GLY A 109 3.71 -5.18 7.34
CA GLY A 109 4.84 -4.70 8.16
C GLY A 109 4.95 -5.40 9.52
N ILE A 110 3.81 -5.71 10.13
CA ILE A 110 3.75 -6.21 11.51
C ILE A 110 2.90 -7.48 11.65
N GLY A 111 1.89 -7.65 10.83
CA GLY A 111 0.99 -8.81 10.88
C GLY A 111 -0.01 -8.74 12.04
N GLY A 112 -0.22 -9.86 12.74
CA GLY A 112 -1.25 -10.03 13.75
C GLY A 112 -0.97 -9.39 15.10
N LEU A 113 -0.65 -8.10 15.13
CA LEU A 113 -0.27 -7.37 16.35
C LEU A 113 -1.39 -7.38 17.41
N GLY A 114 -2.65 -7.25 17.00
CA GLY A 114 -3.81 -7.35 17.90
C GLY A 114 -3.88 -8.69 18.58
N THR A 115 -3.73 -9.78 17.82
CA THR A 115 -3.66 -11.14 18.38
C THR A 115 -2.49 -11.30 19.36
N ILE A 116 -1.32 -10.76 19.06
CA ILE A 116 -0.15 -10.82 19.97
C ILE A 116 -0.50 -10.12 21.29
N GLN A 117 -1.02 -8.89 21.26
CA GLN A 117 -1.44 -8.15 22.44
C GLN A 117 -2.44 -8.97 23.30
N ASP A 118 -3.49 -9.45 22.68
CA ASP A 118 -4.57 -10.15 23.37
C ASP A 118 -4.10 -11.47 24.03
N GLN A 119 -3.25 -12.22 23.34
CA GLN A 119 -2.75 -13.49 23.85
C GLN A 119 -1.68 -13.28 24.95
N VAL A 120 -0.89 -12.22 24.92
CA VAL A 120 0.03 -11.86 26.01
C VAL A 120 -0.77 -11.49 27.25
N LEU A 121 -1.77 -10.61 27.14
CA LEU A 121 -2.64 -10.25 28.27
C LEU A 121 -3.41 -11.45 28.83
N ARG A 122 -3.89 -12.34 27.96
CA ARG A 122 -4.56 -13.56 28.38
C ARG A 122 -3.63 -14.53 29.11
N MET A 123 -2.41 -14.68 28.61
CA MET A 123 -1.38 -15.52 29.23
C MET A 123 -1.02 -14.97 30.63
N ASP A 124 -0.82 -13.68 30.76
CA ASP A 124 -0.52 -13.03 32.04
C ASP A 124 -1.65 -13.24 33.06
N ALA A 125 -2.89 -12.97 32.65
CA ALA A 125 -4.05 -13.06 33.52
C ALA A 125 -4.47 -14.50 33.89
N LYS A 126 -4.22 -15.51 33.03
CA LYS A 126 -4.82 -16.86 33.14
C LYS A 126 -3.81 -18.01 33.03
N GLY A 127 -2.53 -17.69 32.85
CA GLY A 127 -1.43 -18.65 32.72
C GLY A 127 -1.22 -19.19 31.28
N PRO A 128 -0.04 -19.77 31.01
CA PRO A 128 0.40 -20.17 29.66
C PRO A 128 -0.50 -21.23 29.00
N GLY A 129 -1.15 -22.09 29.76
CA GLY A 129 -2.09 -23.09 29.24
C GLY A 129 -3.38 -22.51 28.65
N ARG A 130 -3.56 -21.18 28.70
CA ARG A 130 -4.74 -20.49 28.15
C ARG A 130 -4.47 -19.75 26.85
N VAL A 131 -3.23 -19.77 26.34
CA VAL A 131 -2.91 -19.25 25.00
C VAL A 131 -3.70 -20.04 23.96
N SER A 132 -4.24 -19.32 22.97
CA SER A 132 -5.03 -19.94 21.90
C SER A 132 -4.15 -20.86 21.03
N PRO A 133 -4.63 -22.05 20.64
CA PRO A 133 -3.92 -22.88 19.64
C PRO A 133 -3.83 -22.19 18.26
N MET A 134 -4.67 -21.18 18.01
CA MET A 134 -4.63 -20.36 16.79
C MET A 134 -3.66 -19.16 16.91
N PHE A 135 -2.98 -18.99 18.05
CA PHE A 135 -2.10 -17.82 18.26
C PHE A 135 -1.08 -17.64 17.14
N VAL A 136 -0.28 -18.66 16.88
CA VAL A 136 0.78 -18.58 15.87
C VAL A 136 0.21 -18.33 14.46
N PRO A 137 -0.78 -19.12 13.97
CA PRO A 137 -1.39 -18.86 12.66
C PRO A 137 -2.05 -17.48 12.50
N LEU A 138 -2.51 -16.86 13.59
CA LEU A 138 -3.09 -15.52 13.53
C LEU A 138 -2.04 -14.42 13.61
N ALA A 139 -0.91 -14.67 14.30
CA ALA A 139 0.10 -13.66 14.58
C ALA A 139 1.13 -13.47 13.45
N ILE A 140 1.53 -14.56 12.76
CA ILE A 140 2.65 -14.50 11.80
C ILE A 140 2.30 -13.74 10.52
N VAL A 141 3.24 -12.91 10.09
CA VAL A 141 3.08 -11.91 9.03
C VAL A 141 2.70 -12.49 7.66
N ASN A 142 3.19 -13.70 7.33
CA ASN A 142 2.93 -14.35 6.04
C ASN A 142 1.51 -14.89 5.86
N MET A 143 0.66 -14.81 6.89
CA MET A 143 -0.67 -15.43 6.80
C MET A 143 -1.67 -14.66 5.95
N ALA A 144 -1.46 -13.38 5.66
CA ALA A 144 -2.25 -12.71 4.64
C ALA A 144 -2.07 -13.40 3.27
N ALA A 145 -0.83 -13.59 2.83
CA ALA A 145 -0.53 -14.31 1.59
C ALA A 145 -0.99 -15.78 1.63
N GLY A 146 -0.70 -16.50 2.75
CA GLY A 146 -1.10 -17.89 2.92
C GLY A 146 -2.62 -18.09 2.88
N ASN A 147 -3.40 -17.24 3.53
CA ASN A 147 -4.85 -17.31 3.53
C ASN A 147 -5.46 -16.98 2.16
N VAL A 148 -4.88 -16.01 1.42
CA VAL A 148 -5.29 -15.74 0.04
C VAL A 148 -5.01 -16.97 -0.83
N ALA A 149 -3.80 -17.53 -0.77
CA ALA A 149 -3.45 -18.73 -1.54
C ALA A 149 -4.38 -19.92 -1.25
N LEU A 150 -4.68 -20.18 0.02
CA LEU A 150 -5.65 -21.20 0.44
C LEU A 150 -7.06 -20.94 -0.11
N ARG A 151 -7.49 -19.67 -0.11
CA ARG A 151 -8.83 -19.29 -0.55
C ARG A 151 -9.05 -19.48 -2.04
N ILE A 152 -8.03 -19.21 -2.86
CA ILE A 152 -8.13 -19.27 -4.33
C ILE A 152 -7.54 -20.56 -4.93
N GLY A 153 -6.88 -21.38 -4.11
CA GLY A 153 -6.22 -22.60 -4.56
C GLY A 153 -4.89 -22.39 -5.28
N ALA A 154 -4.23 -21.23 -5.10
CA ALA A 154 -2.93 -20.95 -5.71
C ALA A 154 -1.83 -21.88 -5.19
N LYS A 155 -1.07 -22.48 -6.10
CA LYS A 155 -0.02 -23.48 -5.81
C LYS A 155 1.38 -23.04 -6.28
N GLY A 156 1.50 -21.89 -6.93
CA GLY A 156 2.76 -21.27 -7.26
C GLY A 156 3.46 -20.69 -6.03
N ILE A 157 4.39 -19.77 -6.25
CA ILE A 157 5.06 -19.10 -5.14
C ILE A 157 4.05 -18.40 -4.21
N CYS A 158 4.16 -18.65 -2.90
CA CYS A 158 3.38 -17.95 -1.88
C CYS A 158 4.33 -17.38 -0.83
N THR A 159 4.44 -16.06 -0.76
CA THR A 159 5.38 -15.40 0.16
C THR A 159 4.87 -14.02 0.60
N SER A 160 5.53 -13.46 1.61
CA SER A 160 5.25 -12.12 2.13
C SER A 160 6.55 -11.35 2.24
N THR A 161 6.59 -10.15 1.70
CA THR A 161 7.71 -9.24 1.92
C THR A 161 7.46 -8.44 3.20
N VAL A 162 8.48 -8.36 4.07
CA VAL A 162 8.42 -7.65 5.35
C VAL A 162 9.51 -6.59 5.36
N THR A 163 9.14 -5.38 4.96
CA THR A 163 10.03 -4.21 4.84
C THR A 163 9.34 -2.95 5.37
N ALA A 164 8.71 -3.11 6.55
CA ALA A 164 7.93 -2.05 7.21
C ALA A 164 6.92 -1.42 6.24
N CYS A 165 6.92 -0.08 6.12
CA CYS A 165 5.97 0.64 5.27
C CYS A 165 6.13 0.38 3.76
N ALA A 166 7.25 -0.19 3.32
CA ALA A 166 7.51 -0.54 1.93
C ALA A 166 7.05 -1.96 1.54
N SER A 167 6.50 -2.74 2.50
CA SER A 167 6.17 -4.17 2.30
C SER A 167 5.24 -4.43 1.11
N GLY A 168 4.18 -3.62 0.96
CA GLY A 168 3.21 -3.77 -0.13
C GLY A 168 3.83 -3.49 -1.50
N THR A 169 4.58 -2.40 -1.62
CA THR A 169 5.25 -2.02 -2.89
C THR A 169 6.35 -3.00 -3.26
N HIS A 170 7.16 -3.46 -2.31
CA HIS A 170 8.12 -4.54 -2.56
C HIS A 170 7.44 -5.84 -3.01
N SER A 171 6.32 -6.21 -2.39
CA SER A 171 5.56 -7.40 -2.80
C SER A 171 5.06 -7.29 -4.25
N ILE A 172 4.56 -6.13 -4.65
CA ILE A 172 4.15 -5.89 -6.04
C ILE A 172 5.36 -5.93 -6.98
N GLY A 173 6.47 -5.29 -6.60
CA GLY A 173 7.69 -5.25 -7.41
C GLY A 173 8.35 -6.63 -7.59
N GLU A 174 8.40 -7.44 -6.53
CA GLU A 174 8.93 -8.81 -6.62
C GLU A 174 7.98 -9.74 -7.40
N ALA A 175 6.66 -9.55 -7.29
CA ALA A 175 5.68 -10.26 -8.13
C ALA A 175 5.83 -9.87 -9.61
N PHE A 176 6.04 -8.59 -9.90
CA PHE A 176 6.38 -8.12 -11.25
C PHE A 176 7.62 -8.83 -11.81
N ARG A 177 8.73 -8.88 -11.05
CA ARG A 177 9.94 -9.61 -11.44
C ARG A 177 9.70 -11.09 -11.66
N ASN A 178 8.88 -11.71 -10.82
CA ASN A 178 8.54 -13.12 -10.92
C ASN A 178 7.88 -13.46 -12.28
N ILE A 179 6.88 -12.67 -12.69
CA ILE A 179 6.23 -12.81 -14.01
C ILE A 179 7.20 -12.42 -15.14
N LYS A 180 7.91 -11.29 -15.02
CA LYS A 180 8.84 -10.80 -16.03
C LYS A 180 9.88 -11.85 -16.43
N HIS A 181 10.37 -12.61 -15.43
CA HIS A 181 11.34 -13.68 -15.65
C HIS A 181 10.71 -15.05 -16.00
N GLY A 182 9.38 -15.15 -16.04
CA GLY A 182 8.64 -16.36 -16.47
C GLY A 182 8.57 -17.46 -15.43
N TYR A 183 8.68 -17.11 -14.13
CA TYR A 183 8.45 -18.07 -13.03
C TYR A 183 6.97 -18.30 -12.76
N SER A 184 6.13 -17.29 -12.94
CA SER A 184 4.67 -17.38 -12.85
C SER A 184 4.01 -16.72 -14.07
N ASP A 185 2.77 -17.08 -14.35
CA ASP A 185 1.94 -16.43 -15.38
C ASP A 185 0.98 -15.42 -14.75
N VAL A 186 0.55 -15.69 -13.51
CA VAL A 186 -0.35 -14.83 -12.72
C VAL A 186 0.22 -14.64 -11.31
N MET A 187 0.15 -13.42 -10.80
CA MET A 187 0.48 -13.10 -9.40
C MET A 187 -0.61 -12.24 -8.77
N ILE A 188 -1.07 -12.67 -7.60
CA ILE A 188 -1.92 -11.85 -6.72
C ILE A 188 -0.99 -11.12 -5.78
N ALA A 189 -0.84 -9.80 -5.94
CA ALA A 189 0.21 -9.04 -5.29
C ALA A 189 -0.30 -7.75 -4.65
N GLY A 190 0.20 -7.42 -3.47
CA GLY A 190 -0.20 -6.19 -2.77
C GLY A 190 0.28 -6.13 -1.34
N GLY A 191 -0.47 -5.42 -0.50
CA GLY A 191 -0.17 -5.26 0.92
C GLY A 191 -1.43 -5.17 1.77
N ALA A 192 -1.31 -5.56 3.04
CA ALA A 192 -2.39 -5.47 4.01
C ALA A 192 -1.84 -5.19 5.41
N GLU A 193 -2.55 -4.38 6.19
CA GLU A 193 -2.18 -4.09 7.57
C GLU A 193 -3.40 -3.75 8.42
N SER A 194 -3.32 -4.05 9.74
CA SER A 194 -4.36 -3.76 10.72
C SER A 194 -3.75 -3.60 12.13
N CYS A 195 -3.08 -2.46 12.35
CA CYS A 195 -2.33 -2.18 13.58
C CYS A 195 -2.96 -1.09 14.46
N ILE A 196 -4.22 -0.69 14.20
CA ILE A 196 -4.95 0.26 15.04
C ILE A 196 -5.44 -0.48 16.29
N ASN A 197 -4.55 -0.62 17.27
CA ASN A 197 -4.79 -1.21 18.57
C ASN A 197 -3.93 -0.52 19.62
N LYS A 198 -4.16 -0.80 20.91
CA LYS A 198 -3.51 -0.06 22.01
C LYS A 198 -1.99 -0.12 21.92
N ILE A 199 -1.41 -1.30 21.69
CA ILE A 199 0.07 -1.44 21.63
C ILE A 199 0.64 -0.82 20.34
N GLY A 200 -0.06 -0.94 19.20
CA GLY A 200 0.37 -0.34 17.93
C GLY A 200 0.43 1.19 18.02
N ILE A 201 -0.66 1.81 18.47
CA ILE A 201 -0.71 3.28 18.67
C ILE A 201 0.34 3.71 19.71
N SER A 202 0.42 3.03 20.87
CA SER A 202 1.39 3.40 21.92
C SER A 202 2.84 3.25 21.45
N GLY A 203 3.15 2.20 20.66
CA GLY A 203 4.49 1.97 20.14
C GLY A 203 4.96 3.07 19.18
N PHE A 204 4.10 3.49 18.24
CA PHE A 204 4.43 4.58 17.33
C PHE A 204 4.35 5.97 18.01
N ALA A 205 3.49 6.16 19.03
CA ALA A 205 3.48 7.36 19.84
C ALA A 205 4.79 7.53 20.64
N ALA A 206 5.32 6.43 21.20
CA ALA A 206 6.62 6.45 21.90
C ALA A 206 7.80 6.81 20.98
N LEU A 207 7.67 6.59 19.67
CA LEU A 207 8.62 7.06 18.66
C LEU A 207 8.41 8.52 18.24
N THR A 208 7.40 9.21 18.81
CA THR A 208 6.99 10.56 18.39
C THR A 208 6.72 10.67 16.87
N ALA A 209 6.25 9.56 16.26
CA ALA A 209 6.03 9.47 14.83
C ALA A 209 4.58 9.80 14.44
N LEU A 210 3.64 9.70 15.39
CA LEU A 210 2.21 9.97 15.14
C LEU A 210 1.87 11.44 15.34
N SER A 211 0.92 11.92 14.55
CA SER A 211 0.31 13.22 14.75
C SER A 211 -0.51 13.24 16.04
N ASP A 212 -0.33 14.26 16.86
CA ASP A 212 -1.08 14.53 18.09
C ASP A 212 -2.28 15.47 17.86
N SER A 213 -2.56 15.82 16.60
CA SER A 213 -3.70 16.66 16.25
C SER A 213 -5.02 16.02 16.70
N THR A 214 -5.89 16.82 17.29
CA THR A 214 -7.27 16.45 17.63
C THR A 214 -8.28 16.87 16.55
N ASP A 215 -7.81 17.57 15.52
CA ASP A 215 -8.59 17.92 14.34
C ASP A 215 -8.31 16.91 13.22
N ALA A 216 -9.32 16.11 12.86
CA ALA A 216 -9.21 15.08 11.83
C ALA A 216 -8.77 15.64 10.48
N SER A 217 -9.16 16.88 10.16
CA SER A 217 -8.79 17.54 8.90
C SER A 217 -7.31 18.00 8.87
N ARG A 218 -6.69 18.15 10.03
CA ARG A 218 -5.29 18.60 10.17
C ARG A 218 -4.33 17.52 10.68
N ALA A 219 -4.83 16.30 10.89
CA ALA A 219 -4.03 15.23 11.47
C ALA A 219 -3.04 14.60 10.46
N SER A 220 -3.41 14.50 9.17
CA SER A 220 -2.52 14.01 8.11
C SER A 220 -2.47 15.02 6.97
N ILE A 221 -1.40 15.81 6.92
CA ILE A 221 -1.20 16.94 6.02
C ILE A 221 0.20 16.89 5.38
N PRO A 222 0.47 15.86 4.55
CA PRO A 222 1.78 15.71 3.91
C PRO A 222 2.20 16.98 3.17
N PHE A 223 3.47 17.36 3.31
CA PHE A 223 4.07 18.56 2.70
C PHE A 223 3.61 19.93 3.26
N ASP A 224 2.60 19.96 4.13
CA ASP A 224 2.20 21.20 4.82
C ASP A 224 3.30 21.62 5.84
N LYS A 225 3.51 22.94 6.01
CA LYS A 225 4.51 23.46 6.94
C LYS A 225 4.24 23.10 8.41
N ASP A 226 2.96 22.90 8.76
CA ASP A 226 2.51 22.62 10.13
C ASP A 226 2.38 21.11 10.43
N ARG A 227 2.82 20.23 9.50
CA ARG A 227 2.77 18.78 9.70
C ARG A 227 3.61 18.34 10.88
N ASN A 228 3.12 17.38 11.66
CA ASN A 228 3.77 16.98 12.91
C ASN A 228 3.86 15.47 13.14
N GLY A 229 3.47 14.66 12.17
CA GLY A 229 3.48 13.19 12.27
C GLY A 229 2.47 12.54 11.35
N PHE A 230 2.47 11.22 11.26
CA PHE A 230 1.49 10.50 10.46
C PHE A 230 0.26 10.07 11.26
N VAL A 231 -0.84 9.82 10.58
CA VAL A 231 -2.03 9.17 11.14
C VAL A 231 -2.00 7.69 10.75
N MET A 232 -2.10 6.78 11.72
CA MET A 232 -2.16 5.34 11.43
C MET A 232 -3.46 5.00 10.72
N GLY A 233 -3.34 4.24 9.62
CA GLY A 233 -4.45 3.68 8.87
C GLY A 233 -4.42 2.16 8.85
N GLU A 234 -5.47 1.54 8.32
CA GLU A 234 -5.58 0.10 8.11
C GLU A 234 -6.28 -0.21 6.79
N GLY A 235 -6.08 -1.43 6.27
CA GLY A 235 -6.72 -1.89 5.04
C GLY A 235 -5.83 -2.79 4.20
N ALA A 236 -6.20 -2.95 2.92
CA ALA A 236 -5.46 -3.72 1.93
C ALA A 236 -5.66 -3.17 0.52
N GLY A 237 -4.64 -3.27 -0.30
CA GLY A 237 -4.72 -3.09 -1.75
C GLY A 237 -4.03 -4.25 -2.46
N VAL A 238 -4.72 -4.85 -3.42
CA VAL A 238 -4.26 -6.04 -4.13
C VAL A 238 -4.48 -5.86 -5.63
N LEU A 239 -3.47 -6.26 -6.41
CA LEU A 239 -3.50 -6.28 -7.87
C LEU A 239 -3.46 -7.73 -8.36
N VAL A 240 -4.12 -8.01 -9.48
CA VAL A 240 -3.88 -9.20 -10.31
C VAL A 240 -2.92 -8.79 -11.41
N LEU A 241 -1.72 -9.37 -11.36
CA LEU A 241 -0.67 -9.19 -12.37
C LEU A 241 -0.62 -10.43 -13.26
N GLU A 242 -0.49 -10.21 -14.56
CA GLU A 242 -0.38 -11.28 -15.54
C GLU A 242 0.75 -11.03 -16.55
N SER A 243 1.34 -12.09 -17.09
CA SER A 243 2.11 -11.91 -18.31
C SER A 243 1.17 -11.45 -19.44
N LEU A 244 1.63 -10.53 -20.28
CA LEU A 244 0.82 -10.02 -21.41
C LEU A 244 0.32 -11.16 -22.31
N GLU A 245 1.15 -12.16 -22.56
CA GLU A 245 0.78 -13.32 -23.37
C GLU A 245 -0.39 -14.09 -22.74
N HIS A 246 -0.35 -14.33 -21.43
CA HIS A 246 -1.42 -15.00 -20.70
C HIS A 246 -2.72 -14.18 -20.76
N ALA A 247 -2.67 -12.90 -20.45
CA ALA A 247 -3.82 -11.99 -20.46
C ALA A 247 -4.48 -11.93 -21.86
N GLN A 248 -3.66 -11.81 -22.92
CA GLN A 248 -4.16 -11.78 -24.30
C GLN A 248 -4.78 -13.11 -24.73
N LYS A 249 -4.17 -14.25 -24.37
CA LYS A 249 -4.67 -15.59 -24.72
C LYS A 249 -6.07 -15.85 -24.18
N ARG A 250 -6.38 -15.34 -22.98
CA ARG A 250 -7.72 -15.48 -22.37
C ARG A 250 -8.67 -14.32 -22.66
N GLY A 251 -8.22 -13.31 -23.43
CA GLY A 251 -9.05 -12.14 -23.79
C GLY A 251 -9.32 -11.19 -22.63
N ALA A 252 -8.37 -11.05 -21.70
CA ALA A 252 -8.51 -10.19 -20.53
C ALA A 252 -8.62 -8.70 -20.89
N THR A 253 -9.40 -7.95 -20.12
CA THR A 253 -9.33 -6.49 -20.12
C THR A 253 -8.07 -6.05 -19.37
N ILE A 254 -7.17 -5.35 -20.06
CA ILE A 254 -5.93 -4.85 -19.46
C ILE A 254 -6.19 -3.43 -18.94
N LEU A 255 -5.86 -3.21 -17.66
CA LEU A 255 -6.12 -1.97 -16.94
C LEU A 255 -4.91 -1.01 -16.93
N GLY A 256 -3.72 -1.56 -17.04
CA GLY A 256 -2.44 -0.86 -17.01
C GLY A 256 -1.30 -1.84 -17.09
N GLU A 257 -0.08 -1.35 -17.07
CA GLU A 257 1.14 -2.16 -17.12
C GLU A 257 2.11 -1.72 -16.01
N ILE A 258 2.76 -2.66 -15.33
CA ILE A 258 3.93 -2.37 -14.50
C ILE A 258 5.15 -2.50 -15.42
N VAL A 259 5.89 -1.40 -15.56
CA VAL A 259 7.02 -1.33 -16.49
C VAL A 259 8.37 -1.23 -15.81
N GLY A 260 8.39 -0.85 -14.53
CA GLY A 260 9.64 -0.73 -13.78
C GLY A 260 9.45 -0.91 -12.26
N TYR A 261 10.53 -1.33 -11.61
CA TYR A 261 10.60 -1.50 -10.16
C TYR A 261 12.01 -1.15 -9.68
N GLY A 262 12.10 -0.25 -8.70
CA GLY A 262 13.32 0.10 -8.01
C GLY A 262 13.27 -0.31 -6.54
N ALA A 263 14.38 -0.86 -6.04
CA ALA A 263 14.51 -1.29 -4.64
C ALA A 263 15.92 -0.96 -4.14
N THR A 264 15.99 -0.19 -3.06
CA THR A 264 17.25 0.25 -2.45
C THR A 264 17.18 0.28 -0.94
N CYS A 265 18.32 0.52 -0.29
CA CYS A 265 18.39 0.76 1.13
C CYS A 265 19.20 2.03 1.39
N ASP A 266 18.75 2.86 2.36
CA ASP A 266 19.50 4.05 2.80
C ASP A 266 20.77 3.68 3.55
N ALA A 267 20.73 2.60 4.33
CA ALA A 267 21.81 2.21 5.25
C ALA A 267 22.26 3.37 6.17
N TYR A 268 21.31 4.18 6.62
CA TYR A 268 21.55 5.41 7.37
C TYR A 268 21.13 5.29 8.85
N HIS A 269 19.85 4.99 9.13
CA HIS A 269 19.31 4.93 10.49
C HIS A 269 18.14 3.95 10.57
N MET A 270 17.79 3.44 11.78
CA MET A 270 16.70 2.48 11.97
C MET A 270 15.32 3.04 11.58
N THR A 271 15.06 4.31 11.86
CA THR A 271 13.72 4.92 11.70
C THR A 271 13.73 6.22 10.91
N ALA A 272 14.84 6.96 10.89
CA ALA A 272 14.95 8.19 10.11
C ALA A 272 15.40 7.90 8.67
N PRO A 273 14.82 8.57 7.67
CA PRO A 273 15.31 8.51 6.30
C PRO A 273 16.66 9.22 6.18
N ASP A 274 17.42 8.92 5.14
CA ASP A 274 18.56 9.72 4.74
C ASP A 274 18.10 11.17 4.43
N PRO A 275 18.63 12.20 5.11
CA PRO A 275 18.17 13.58 4.95
C PRO A 275 18.33 14.15 3.53
N GLU A 276 19.23 13.59 2.73
CA GLU A 276 19.42 13.98 1.32
C GLU A 276 18.56 13.14 0.36
N GLY A 277 17.89 12.08 0.87
CA GLY A 277 17.00 11.23 0.09
C GLY A 277 17.70 10.41 -0.99
N GLU A 278 19.01 10.16 -0.86
CA GLU A 278 19.78 9.45 -1.89
C GLU A 278 19.25 8.04 -2.18
N GLY A 279 18.88 7.29 -1.13
CA GLY A 279 18.32 5.95 -1.28
C GLY A 279 17.01 5.95 -2.07
N ALA A 280 16.09 6.84 -1.71
CA ALA A 280 14.82 7.02 -2.41
C ALA A 280 15.03 7.49 -3.88
N ALA A 281 15.95 8.44 -4.11
CA ALA A 281 16.29 8.90 -5.48
C ALA A 281 16.82 7.75 -6.35
N ARG A 282 17.68 6.90 -5.80
CA ARG A 282 18.19 5.70 -6.51
C ARG A 282 17.06 4.72 -6.84
N ALA A 283 16.09 4.52 -5.93
CA ALA A 283 14.96 3.64 -6.18
C ALA A 283 14.07 4.18 -7.30
N ILE A 284 13.76 5.49 -7.31
CA ILE A 284 13.01 6.15 -8.39
C ILE A 284 13.77 5.99 -9.72
N THR A 285 15.07 6.31 -9.72
CA THR A 285 15.91 6.19 -10.91
C THR A 285 15.93 4.76 -11.46
N GLN A 286 16.06 3.75 -10.60
CA GLN A 286 16.03 2.33 -11.01
C GLN A 286 14.68 1.97 -11.66
N ALA A 287 13.56 2.39 -11.08
CA ALA A 287 12.24 2.11 -11.64
C ALA A 287 12.04 2.74 -13.02
N VAL A 288 12.48 3.99 -13.21
CA VAL A 288 12.43 4.73 -14.48
C VAL A 288 13.35 4.10 -15.52
N GLN A 289 14.57 3.73 -15.14
CA GLN A 289 15.52 3.04 -16.02
C GLN A 289 15.01 1.65 -16.45
N GLU A 290 14.41 0.87 -15.53
CA GLU A 290 13.82 -0.43 -15.85
C GLU A 290 12.61 -0.29 -16.79
N ALA A 291 11.86 0.81 -16.67
CA ALA A 291 10.78 1.19 -17.58
C ALA A 291 11.29 1.60 -18.97
N GLN A 292 12.59 1.93 -19.11
CA GLN A 292 13.21 2.41 -20.33
C GLN A 292 12.58 3.72 -20.87
N ILE A 293 12.25 4.64 -19.97
CA ILE A 293 11.67 5.96 -20.29
C ILE A 293 12.59 7.09 -19.84
N ASP A 294 12.38 8.27 -20.43
CA ASP A 294 13.01 9.48 -19.92
C ASP A 294 12.33 9.91 -18.59
N PRO A 295 13.08 10.36 -17.58
CA PRO A 295 12.49 10.91 -16.35
C PRO A 295 11.42 12.00 -16.60
N ALA A 296 11.53 12.74 -17.70
CA ALA A 296 10.55 13.75 -18.09
C ALA A 296 9.19 13.18 -18.54
N GLU A 297 9.10 11.89 -18.85
CA GLU A 297 7.85 11.23 -19.21
C GLU A 297 7.00 10.84 -17.99
N VAL A 298 7.57 10.87 -16.77
CA VAL A 298 6.82 10.62 -15.54
C VAL A 298 5.92 11.82 -15.24
N ASN A 299 4.63 11.61 -15.34
CA ASN A 299 3.62 12.67 -15.16
C ASN A 299 3.19 12.82 -13.70
N TYR A 300 3.21 11.73 -12.93
CA TYR A 300 2.69 11.68 -11.58
C TYR A 300 3.56 10.84 -10.63
N VAL A 301 3.72 11.34 -9.42
CA VAL A 301 4.32 10.62 -8.28
C VAL A 301 3.28 10.50 -7.18
N ASN A 302 2.84 9.28 -6.90
CA ASN A 302 2.17 8.97 -5.64
C ASN A 302 3.26 8.82 -4.59
N ALA A 303 3.46 9.88 -3.80
CA ALA A 303 4.55 9.97 -2.85
C ALA A 303 4.29 9.12 -1.60
N HIS A 304 5.36 8.66 -0.97
CA HIS A 304 5.26 8.11 0.37
C HIS A 304 4.65 9.13 1.34
N GLY A 305 5.10 10.39 1.34
CA GLY A 305 4.44 11.54 1.92
C GLY A 305 3.68 11.28 3.21
N THR A 306 4.38 11.04 4.32
CA THR A 306 3.78 10.56 5.58
C THR A 306 3.24 11.66 6.47
N SER A 307 3.42 12.94 6.11
CA SER A 307 3.12 14.05 7.01
C SER A 307 4.12 14.20 8.19
N THR A 308 5.28 13.54 8.10
CA THR A 308 6.39 13.76 9.04
C THR A 308 7.36 14.80 8.47
N GLN A 309 7.98 15.60 9.33
CA GLN A 309 8.92 16.63 8.91
C GLN A 309 10.10 16.04 8.12
N ALA A 310 10.68 14.95 8.62
CA ALA A 310 11.89 14.38 8.04
C ALA A 310 11.61 13.68 6.69
N ASN A 311 10.56 12.82 6.63
CA ASN A 311 10.26 12.07 5.41
C ASN A 311 9.93 12.99 4.26
N ASP A 312 9.00 13.94 4.46
CA ASP A 312 8.47 14.73 3.36
C ASP A 312 9.55 15.65 2.75
N LYS A 313 10.48 16.15 3.58
CA LYS A 313 11.66 16.90 3.10
C LYS A 313 12.63 16.02 2.32
N ALA A 314 12.99 14.86 2.86
CA ALA A 314 13.93 13.94 2.21
C ALA A 314 13.37 13.41 0.88
N GLU A 315 12.10 12.99 0.88
CA GLU A 315 11.45 12.50 -0.34
C GLU A 315 11.30 13.59 -1.42
N SER A 316 10.98 14.83 -1.01
CA SER A 316 10.92 15.96 -1.93
C SER A 316 12.25 16.19 -2.65
N LYS A 317 13.38 16.09 -1.94
CA LYS A 317 14.72 16.15 -2.53
C LYS A 317 14.96 14.98 -3.48
N ALA A 318 14.57 13.77 -3.06
CA ALA A 318 14.73 12.55 -3.87
C ALA A 318 13.98 12.66 -5.20
N ILE A 319 12.74 13.13 -5.17
CA ILE A 319 11.92 13.35 -6.37
C ILE A 319 12.59 14.40 -7.29
N ALA A 320 12.98 15.55 -6.75
CA ALA A 320 13.65 16.61 -7.52
C ALA A 320 15.01 16.17 -8.10
N HIS A 321 15.70 15.23 -7.45
CA HIS A 321 16.96 14.67 -7.94
C HIS A 321 16.76 13.64 -9.07
N ALA A 322 15.72 12.79 -8.94
CA ALA A 322 15.51 11.66 -9.86
C ALA A 322 14.63 12.00 -11.06
N LEU A 323 13.74 13.00 -10.94
CA LEU A 323 12.77 13.39 -11.95
C LEU A 323 12.92 14.85 -12.33
N THR A 324 12.15 15.29 -13.31
CA THR A 324 12.06 16.71 -13.70
C THR A 324 10.93 17.42 -12.95
N ASP A 325 10.94 18.75 -12.96
CA ASP A 325 9.91 19.59 -12.32
C ASP A 325 8.51 19.42 -12.94
N ASN A 326 8.38 18.68 -14.04
CA ASN A 326 7.12 18.43 -14.73
C ASN A 326 6.23 17.37 -14.01
N ALA A 327 6.82 16.54 -13.17
CA ALA A 327 6.06 15.52 -12.44
C ALA A 327 5.20 16.18 -11.35
N TYR A 328 3.89 15.95 -11.40
CA TYR A 328 3.01 16.30 -10.29
C TYR A 328 3.16 15.30 -9.16
N VAL A 329 3.05 15.78 -7.93
CA VAL A 329 3.22 14.96 -6.72
C VAL A 329 1.98 15.07 -5.85
N SER A 330 1.48 13.96 -5.33
CA SER A 330 0.52 13.99 -4.24
C SER A 330 0.74 12.84 -3.27
N SER A 331 0.27 13.01 -2.04
CA SER A 331 0.20 11.92 -1.06
C SER A 331 -1.23 11.60 -0.72
N THR A 332 -1.66 10.40 -1.09
CA THR A 332 -2.99 9.87 -0.73
C THR A 332 -3.13 9.57 0.75
N LYS A 333 -2.03 9.60 1.54
CA LYS A 333 -2.07 9.47 2.99
C LYS A 333 -2.76 10.64 3.71
N SER A 334 -2.96 11.77 3.04
CA SER A 334 -3.86 12.83 3.51
C SER A 334 -5.31 12.36 3.60
N LEU A 335 -5.69 11.33 2.84
CA LEU A 335 -7.03 10.76 2.76
C LEU A 335 -7.16 9.46 3.56
N THR A 336 -6.23 8.55 3.36
CA THR A 336 -6.25 7.18 3.89
C THR A 336 -5.55 7.01 5.22
N GLY A 337 -4.77 8.02 5.69
CA GLY A 337 -3.76 7.78 6.69
C GLY A 337 -2.65 6.87 6.16
N HIS A 338 -1.74 6.46 7.02
CA HIS A 338 -0.63 5.58 6.69
C HIS A 338 -0.95 4.13 7.08
N LEU A 339 -1.22 3.28 6.10
CA LEU A 339 -1.58 1.87 6.32
C LEU A 339 -0.34 0.97 6.53
N LEU A 340 0.81 1.53 6.88
CA LEU A 340 2.05 0.78 7.12
C LEU A 340 2.37 -0.17 5.95
N GLY A 341 2.48 -1.49 6.20
CA GLY A 341 2.74 -2.47 5.16
C GLY A 341 1.64 -2.63 4.10
N GLY A 342 0.41 -2.21 4.41
CA GLY A 342 -0.71 -2.17 3.46
C GLY A 342 -0.70 -0.96 2.52
N ALA A 343 0.02 0.11 2.89
CA ALA A 343 0.00 1.38 2.18
C ALA A 343 0.34 1.25 0.69
N GLY A 344 1.45 0.58 0.36
CA GLY A 344 1.89 0.43 -1.03
C GLY A 344 0.89 -0.29 -1.94
N GLY A 345 0.09 -1.21 -1.39
CA GLY A 345 -0.98 -1.87 -2.14
C GLY A 345 -2.12 -0.90 -2.50
N VAL A 346 -2.61 -0.15 -1.51
CA VAL A 346 -3.68 0.85 -1.71
C VAL A 346 -3.20 1.99 -2.63
N GLU A 347 -1.96 2.43 -2.47
CA GLU A 347 -1.34 3.47 -3.29
C GLU A 347 -1.11 3.01 -4.74
N ALA A 348 -0.80 1.73 -4.96
CA ALA A 348 -0.73 1.16 -6.31
C ALA A 348 -2.10 1.18 -7.00
N VAL A 349 -3.18 0.85 -6.28
CA VAL A 349 -4.56 0.98 -6.80
C VAL A 349 -4.90 2.44 -7.09
N ALA A 350 -4.59 3.37 -6.19
CA ALA A 350 -4.82 4.80 -6.40
C ALA A 350 -4.05 5.34 -7.63
N THR A 351 -2.80 4.90 -7.82
CA THR A 351 -1.96 5.28 -8.95
C THR A 351 -2.50 4.70 -10.28
N LEU A 352 -2.96 3.44 -10.26
CA LEU A 352 -3.61 2.84 -11.42
C LEU A 352 -4.88 3.60 -11.82
N LEU A 353 -5.71 3.96 -10.84
CA LEU A 353 -6.92 4.76 -11.07
C LEU A 353 -6.60 6.16 -11.62
N ALA A 354 -5.53 6.81 -11.13
CA ALA A 354 -5.06 8.08 -11.66
C ALA A 354 -4.71 7.97 -13.16
N ILE A 355 -4.05 6.89 -13.56
CA ILE A 355 -3.73 6.59 -14.97
C ILE A 355 -4.99 6.29 -15.79
N GLN A 356 -5.93 5.49 -15.28
CA GLN A 356 -7.15 5.11 -16.01
C GLN A 356 -8.08 6.30 -16.23
N GLU A 357 -8.27 7.10 -15.18
CA GLU A 357 -9.23 8.20 -15.13
C GLU A 357 -8.61 9.56 -15.47
N GLN A 358 -7.31 9.59 -15.80
CA GLN A 358 -6.56 10.78 -16.27
C GLN A 358 -6.65 11.97 -15.31
N PHE A 359 -6.43 11.71 -14.02
CA PHE A 359 -6.40 12.74 -12.98
C PHE A 359 -5.29 12.47 -11.96
N ILE A 360 -4.93 13.47 -11.19
CA ILE A 360 -4.03 13.34 -10.05
C ILE A 360 -4.82 13.61 -8.78
N PRO A 361 -4.84 12.65 -7.82
CA PRO A 361 -5.49 12.85 -6.54
C PRO A 361 -4.87 14.02 -5.78
N PRO A 362 -5.63 14.77 -4.97
CA PRO A 362 -5.05 15.85 -4.19
C PRO A 362 -4.30 15.32 -2.95
N THR A 363 -3.32 16.09 -2.48
CA THR A 363 -2.94 16.09 -1.08
C THR A 363 -3.90 17.04 -0.35
N ALA A 364 -4.81 16.48 0.44
CA ALA A 364 -5.92 17.23 1.01
C ALA A 364 -5.53 18.01 2.28
N ASN A 365 -6.35 19.02 2.59
CA ASN A 365 -6.30 19.82 3.82
C ASN A 365 -4.99 20.60 4.02
N ILE A 366 -4.32 20.97 2.95
CA ILE A 366 -3.09 21.76 2.97
C ILE A 366 -3.45 23.25 3.08
N ASN A 367 -2.93 23.92 4.11
CA ASN A 367 -3.04 25.36 4.26
C ASN A 367 -1.90 26.08 3.53
N GLU A 368 -0.67 25.60 3.72
CA GLU A 368 0.51 26.17 3.10
C GLU A 368 1.58 25.09 2.94
N VAL A 369 2.05 24.88 1.70
CA VAL A 369 3.16 23.96 1.43
C VAL A 369 4.42 24.50 2.09
N ASP A 370 5.15 23.63 2.80
CA ASP A 370 6.42 23.98 3.43
C ASP A 370 7.40 24.50 2.37
N PRO A 371 7.98 25.71 2.53
CA PRO A 371 8.90 26.32 1.56
C PRO A 371 10.14 25.46 1.24
N GLU A 372 10.48 24.51 2.09
CA GLU A 372 11.61 23.60 1.86
C GLU A 372 11.25 22.41 0.94
N ILE A 373 9.96 22.21 0.63
CA ILE A 373 9.50 21.19 -0.32
C ILE A 373 9.78 21.65 -1.75
N LYS A 374 10.51 20.81 -2.50
CA LYS A 374 10.90 21.07 -3.89
C LYS A 374 9.95 20.43 -4.91
N ALA A 375 9.04 19.57 -4.45
CA ALA A 375 8.12 18.85 -5.30
C ALA A 375 6.93 19.73 -5.75
N ASN A 376 6.41 19.47 -6.95
CA ASN A 376 5.22 20.12 -7.50
C ASN A 376 3.94 19.46 -6.94
N VAL A 377 3.55 19.86 -5.73
CA VAL A 377 2.47 19.22 -4.97
C VAL A 377 1.09 19.67 -5.46
N VAL A 378 0.24 18.72 -5.80
CA VAL A 378 -1.19 18.95 -6.07
C VAL A 378 -1.94 19.02 -4.73
N VAL A 379 -2.49 20.19 -4.41
CA VAL A 379 -3.10 20.48 -3.11
C VAL A 379 -4.62 20.65 -3.20
N ASN A 380 -5.34 20.10 -2.24
CA ASN A 380 -6.76 20.26 -1.94
C ASN A 380 -7.75 19.82 -3.02
N GLU A 381 -7.48 20.02 -4.28
CA GLU A 381 -8.34 19.66 -5.39
C GLU A 381 -7.63 18.71 -6.34
N ALA A 382 -8.37 17.71 -6.84
CA ALA A 382 -7.85 16.81 -7.86
C ALA A 382 -7.55 17.58 -9.15
N LYS A 383 -6.46 17.19 -9.83
CA LYS A 383 -6.05 17.84 -11.07
C LYS A 383 -6.32 16.92 -12.27
N GLU A 384 -7.24 17.31 -13.12
CA GLU A 384 -7.42 16.64 -14.41
C GLU A 384 -6.23 16.95 -15.35
N THR A 385 -5.54 15.91 -15.77
CA THR A 385 -4.38 16.01 -16.66
C THR A 385 -4.04 14.63 -17.22
N PRO A 386 -3.43 14.55 -18.42
CA PRO A 386 -2.94 13.28 -18.95
C PRO A 386 -1.89 12.65 -18.01
N VAL A 387 -2.07 11.37 -17.70
CA VAL A 387 -1.16 10.55 -16.90
C VAL A 387 -0.85 9.28 -17.68
N ASN A 388 0.31 9.24 -18.34
CA ASN A 388 0.76 8.08 -19.12
C ASN A 388 1.72 7.19 -18.33
N TYR A 389 2.60 7.81 -17.54
CA TYR A 389 3.50 7.14 -16.62
C TYR A 389 3.38 7.75 -15.22
N ALA A 390 3.29 6.89 -14.24
CA ALA A 390 3.29 7.28 -12.85
C ALA A 390 4.20 6.37 -12.01
N VAL A 391 4.82 6.92 -10.97
CA VAL A 391 5.55 6.15 -9.98
C VAL A 391 4.83 6.19 -8.64
N SER A 392 4.88 5.10 -7.89
CA SER A 392 4.39 5.01 -6.52
C SER A 392 5.55 4.65 -5.61
N ASN A 393 5.83 5.53 -4.64
CA ASN A 393 6.95 5.44 -3.73
C ASN A 393 6.53 4.89 -2.38
N SER A 394 7.34 4.02 -1.80
CA SER A 394 7.21 3.61 -0.40
C SER A 394 8.57 3.61 0.27
N LEU A 395 8.67 4.34 1.38
CA LEU A 395 9.88 4.47 2.19
C LEU A 395 9.59 3.89 3.57
N GLY A 396 10.38 2.92 4.01
CA GLY A 396 10.10 2.18 5.24
C GLY A 396 11.21 2.30 6.28
N PHE A 397 10.85 2.16 7.55
CA PHE A 397 11.81 1.99 8.63
C PHE A 397 12.81 0.88 8.29
N GLY A 398 14.09 1.05 8.69
CA GLY A 398 15.18 0.22 8.22
C GLY A 398 15.85 0.76 6.96
N GLY A 399 15.39 1.90 6.43
CA GLY A 399 15.90 2.50 5.19
C GLY A 399 15.44 1.78 3.92
N HIS A 400 14.33 1.05 3.97
CA HIS A 400 13.77 0.33 2.84
C HIS A 400 13.07 1.30 1.88
N ASN A 401 13.51 1.33 0.62
CA ASN A 401 12.91 2.14 -0.43
C ASN A 401 12.41 1.22 -1.55
N ALA A 402 11.14 1.36 -1.93
CA ALA A 402 10.51 0.63 -3.02
C ALA A 402 9.74 1.58 -3.91
N VAL A 403 9.91 1.46 -5.21
CA VAL A 403 9.23 2.29 -6.22
C VAL A 403 8.76 1.40 -7.36
N ILE A 404 7.48 1.46 -7.70
CA ILE A 404 6.94 0.83 -8.91
C ILE A 404 6.59 1.91 -9.92
N CYS A 405 6.87 1.65 -11.20
CA CYS A 405 6.50 2.50 -12.33
C CYS A 405 5.34 1.82 -13.09
N LEU A 406 4.23 2.53 -13.18
CA LEU A 406 3.04 2.11 -13.90
C LEU A 406 2.93 2.89 -15.22
N LYS A 407 2.39 2.23 -16.24
CA LYS A 407 2.14 2.78 -17.57
C LYS A 407 0.67 2.62 -17.94
N ARG A 408 0.12 3.63 -18.60
CA ARG A 408 -1.19 3.55 -19.24
C ARG A 408 -1.19 2.45 -20.31
N TRP A 409 -2.24 1.64 -20.30
CA TRP A 409 -2.42 0.66 -21.36
C TRP A 409 -2.98 1.33 -22.61
N GLU A 410 -2.33 1.07 -23.72
CA GLU A 410 -2.79 1.44 -25.06
C GLU A 410 -3.00 0.14 -25.83
N ALA A 411 -4.25 -0.08 -26.30
CA ALA A 411 -4.67 -1.31 -26.99
C ALA A 411 -4.03 -1.47 -28.35
#